data_89ea907ae84630493c62cc61c1ba6c34
#
_entry.id   89ea907ae84630493c62cc61c1ba6c34
#
_cell.length_a   1.000
_cell.length_b   1.000
_cell.length_c   1.000
_cell.angle_alpha   90.00
_cell.angle_beta   90.00
_cell.angle_gamma   90.00
#
_symmetry.space_group_name_H-M   'P 1'
#
loop_
_entity.id
_entity.type
_entity.pdbx_description
1 polymer ?
#
loop_
_entity_poly.entity_id
_entity_poly.type
_entity_poly.pdbx_seq_one_letter_code
_entity_poly.pdbx_strand_id
1 'polypeptide(L)'
;MDFKIFSTFTGAGGLDIGFHGDFDFLGRYFPKLPFTTEYALEYNKDAINSLEKNKKYFTNTKLLHKDITENIEKEVLKYKPKEYDIFLGGFPCVTFSVVGKQEGLKNDKDGQLYESFAKYVERLQPKVFIAENVKGILSANKGEAVKIIKKRFEDTGYKLKIFLVNFADFGVPQLR
;
A
#
# COMPACT_ATOMS: atom_id res chain seq x y z
N MET A 1 -11.51 15.78 -13.86
CA MET A 1 -11.78 15.03 -12.60
C MET A 1 -10.54 14.23 -12.30
N ASP A 2 -10.01 14.35 -11.08
CA ASP A 2 -8.84 13.59 -10.69
C ASP A 2 -9.25 12.19 -10.23
N PHE A 3 -8.38 11.21 -10.45
CA PHE A 3 -8.53 9.86 -9.90
C PHE A 3 -8.25 9.89 -8.40
N LYS A 4 -9.14 9.28 -7.63
CA LYS A 4 -9.10 9.25 -6.17
C LYS A 4 -8.29 8.08 -5.66
N ILE A 5 -7.34 8.37 -4.80
CA ILE A 5 -6.46 7.38 -4.17
C ILE A 5 -6.86 7.23 -2.69
N PHE A 6 -6.93 5.99 -2.24
CA PHE A 6 -6.87 5.63 -0.83
C PHE A 6 -5.52 4.94 -0.58
N SER A 7 -4.68 5.53 0.24
CA SER A 7 -3.33 5.03 0.54
C SER A 7 -3.27 4.44 1.94
N THR A 8 -2.57 3.31 2.07
CA THR A 8 -2.29 2.66 3.35
C THR A 8 -0.81 2.32 3.45
N PHE A 9 -0.29 2.18 4.66
CA PHE A 9 1.15 2.06 4.86
C PHE A 9 1.90 3.17 4.14
N THR A 10 1.34 4.38 4.20
CA THR A 10 1.72 5.51 3.36
C THR A 10 3.18 5.94 3.58
N GLY A 11 3.73 5.67 4.78
CA GLY A 11 5.07 6.10 5.14
C GLY A 11 5.21 7.62 5.01
N ALA A 12 6.30 8.07 4.40
CA ALA A 12 6.52 9.49 4.11
C ALA A 12 5.83 9.96 2.81
N GLY A 13 5.00 9.11 2.18
CA GLY A 13 4.21 9.48 1.00
C GLY A 13 4.91 9.31 -0.35
N GLY A 14 6.03 8.57 -0.40
CA GLY A 14 6.81 8.44 -1.64
C GLY A 14 6.02 7.87 -2.81
N LEU A 15 5.22 6.84 -2.57
CA LEU A 15 4.38 6.22 -3.60
C LEU A 15 3.28 7.19 -4.07
N ASP A 16 2.64 7.89 -3.14
CA ASP A 16 1.60 8.89 -3.41
C ASP A 16 2.14 10.06 -4.22
N ILE A 17 3.30 10.60 -3.84
CA ILE A 17 3.96 11.71 -4.56
C ILE A 17 4.28 11.29 -5.99
N GLY A 18 4.70 10.04 -6.21
CA GLY A 18 4.92 9.49 -7.55
C GLY A 18 3.65 9.53 -8.42
N PHE A 19 2.46 9.30 -7.83
CA PHE A 19 1.18 9.46 -8.52
C PHE A 19 0.78 10.91 -8.72
N HIS A 20 1.05 11.80 -7.76
CA HIS A 20 0.68 13.21 -7.89
C HIS A 20 1.52 13.94 -8.94
N GLY A 21 2.79 13.59 -9.09
CA GLY A 21 3.73 14.39 -9.89
C GLY A 21 4.01 15.75 -9.24
N ASP A 22 4.30 16.77 -10.03
CA ASP A 22 4.63 18.14 -9.63
C ASP A 22 5.88 18.22 -8.74
N PHE A 23 6.94 17.51 -9.14
CA PHE A 23 8.22 17.53 -8.45
C PHE A 23 9.40 17.48 -9.44
N ASP A 24 10.55 17.95 -8.96
CA ASP A 24 11.84 17.83 -9.66
C ASP A 24 12.64 16.65 -9.09
N PHE A 25 13.23 15.85 -9.95
CA PHE A 25 14.13 14.78 -9.57
C PHE A 25 15.29 14.68 -10.57
N LEU A 26 16.52 14.77 -10.11
CA LEU A 26 17.75 14.75 -10.91
C LEU A 26 17.74 15.73 -12.09
N GLY A 27 17.27 16.96 -11.86
CA GLY A 27 17.19 18.00 -12.88
C GLY A 27 16.08 17.81 -13.91
N ARG A 28 15.20 16.84 -13.72
CA ARG A 28 14.01 16.62 -14.56
C ARG A 28 12.75 16.95 -13.78
N TYR A 29 11.91 17.80 -14.34
CA TYR A 29 10.58 18.08 -13.82
C TYR A 29 9.58 17.00 -14.24
N PHE A 30 8.85 16.48 -13.27
CA PHE A 30 7.73 15.55 -13.45
C PHE A 30 6.43 16.33 -13.29
N PRO A 31 5.64 16.46 -14.36
CA PRO A 31 4.45 17.30 -14.33
C PRO A 31 3.38 16.74 -13.39
N LYS A 32 2.50 17.61 -12.94
CA LYS A 32 1.33 17.21 -12.17
C LYS A 32 0.48 16.21 -12.96
N LEU A 33 0.09 15.13 -12.31
CA LEU A 33 -0.78 14.08 -12.84
C LEU A 33 -2.19 14.19 -12.22
N PRO A 34 -3.21 13.65 -12.89
CA PRO A 34 -4.61 13.76 -12.44
C PRO A 34 -4.94 12.76 -11.33
N PHE A 35 -4.17 12.76 -10.25
CA PHE A 35 -4.39 11.91 -9.09
C PHE A 35 -4.41 12.72 -7.80
N THR A 36 -5.27 12.33 -6.87
CA THR A 36 -5.38 12.96 -5.55
C THR A 36 -5.58 11.90 -4.48
N THR A 37 -4.72 11.91 -3.46
CA THR A 37 -4.89 11.05 -2.29
C THR A 37 -5.93 11.66 -1.35
N GLU A 38 -7.07 11.00 -1.20
CA GLU A 38 -8.12 11.44 -0.26
C GLU A 38 -7.85 10.97 1.17
N TYR A 39 -7.34 9.76 1.33
CA TYR A 39 -6.98 9.17 2.62
C TYR A 39 -5.57 8.61 2.59
N ALA A 40 -4.81 8.89 3.64
CA ALA A 40 -3.50 8.31 3.89
C ALA A 40 -3.47 7.72 5.30
N LEU A 41 -3.44 6.40 5.40
CA LEU A 41 -3.42 5.67 6.65
C LEU A 41 -1.99 5.22 6.96
N GLU A 42 -1.50 5.62 8.12
CA GLU A 42 -0.14 5.33 8.57
C GLU A 42 -0.10 5.16 10.10
N TYR A 43 0.61 4.14 10.54
CA TYR A 43 0.77 3.82 11.95
C TYR A 43 1.89 4.65 12.63
N ASN A 44 2.96 4.92 11.88
CA ASN A 44 4.14 5.59 12.42
C ASN A 44 3.91 7.10 12.54
N LYS A 45 4.06 7.62 13.78
CA LYS A 45 3.85 9.05 14.07
C LYS A 45 4.82 9.97 13.34
N ASP A 46 6.08 9.55 13.15
CA ASP A 46 7.09 10.38 12.46
C ASP A 46 6.80 10.45 10.96
N ALA A 47 6.28 9.37 10.39
CA ALA A 47 5.79 9.37 9.01
C ALA A 47 4.59 10.31 8.84
N ILE A 48 3.60 10.26 9.76
CA ILE A 48 2.48 11.22 9.77
C ILE A 48 2.99 12.67 9.86
N ASN A 49 3.93 12.95 10.77
CA ASN A 49 4.54 14.29 10.89
C ASN A 49 5.22 14.72 9.58
N SER A 50 5.81 13.78 8.85
CA SER A 50 6.42 14.04 7.54
C SER A 50 5.37 14.39 6.48
N LEU A 51 4.26 13.67 6.45
CA LEU A 51 3.12 13.98 5.57
C LEU A 51 2.52 15.36 5.87
N GLU A 52 2.33 15.69 7.16
CA GLU A 52 1.85 16.99 7.62
C GLU A 52 2.76 18.16 7.19
N LYS A 53 4.08 17.94 7.15
CA LYS A 53 5.06 18.94 6.67
C LYS A 53 5.06 19.08 5.15
N ASN A 54 4.68 18.04 4.42
CA ASN A 54 4.63 18.02 2.96
C ASN A 54 3.24 18.44 2.41
N LYS A 55 2.65 19.50 2.99
CA LYS A 55 1.31 19.98 2.64
C LYS A 55 1.10 20.23 1.15
N LYS A 56 2.14 20.56 0.41
CA LYS A 56 2.06 20.75 -1.05
C LYS A 56 1.36 19.55 -1.72
N TYR A 57 1.68 18.34 -1.30
CA TYR A 57 1.16 17.10 -1.89
C TYR A 57 -0.08 16.56 -1.17
N PHE A 58 -0.26 16.88 0.12
CA PHE A 58 -1.27 16.31 0.99
C PHE A 58 -2.27 17.32 1.55
N THR A 59 -2.46 18.47 0.87
CA THR A 59 -3.32 19.58 1.34
C THR A 59 -4.77 19.12 1.63
N ASN A 60 -5.34 18.28 0.76
CA ASN A 60 -6.72 17.80 0.86
C ASN A 60 -6.80 16.35 1.36
N THR A 61 -5.69 15.78 1.81
CA THR A 61 -5.62 14.40 2.28
C THR A 61 -6.02 14.31 3.74
N LYS A 62 -6.91 13.40 4.07
CA LYS A 62 -7.20 13.03 5.46
C LYS A 62 -6.15 12.06 5.96
N LEU A 63 -5.27 12.53 6.83
CA LEU A 63 -4.24 11.71 7.47
C LEU A 63 -4.86 10.90 8.60
N LEU A 64 -4.75 9.58 8.53
CA LEU A 64 -5.28 8.65 9.53
C LEU A 64 -4.11 8.03 10.28
N HIS A 65 -3.78 8.58 11.46
CA HIS A 65 -2.76 8.03 12.34
C HIS A 65 -3.34 6.87 13.14
N LYS A 66 -3.22 5.65 12.61
CA LYS A 66 -3.70 4.44 13.30
C LYS A 66 -3.14 3.16 12.71
N ASP A 67 -3.29 2.07 13.47
CA ASP A 67 -3.00 0.73 13.00
C ASP A 67 -4.11 0.25 12.05
N ILE A 68 -3.74 -0.29 10.88
CA ILE A 68 -4.69 -0.81 9.89
C ILE A 68 -5.49 -2.01 10.42
N THR A 69 -4.97 -2.73 11.40
CA THR A 69 -5.63 -3.89 12.02
C THR A 69 -6.67 -3.49 13.05
N GLU A 70 -6.63 -2.24 13.52
CA GLU A 70 -7.49 -1.77 14.60
C GLU A 70 -8.96 -1.73 14.18
N ASN A 71 -9.77 -2.55 14.85
CA ASN A 71 -11.21 -2.66 14.57
C ASN A 71 -11.57 -2.82 13.09
N ILE A 72 -10.73 -3.56 12.34
CA ILE A 72 -10.77 -3.63 10.87
C ILE A 72 -12.19 -3.88 10.32
N GLU A 73 -12.97 -4.77 10.93
CA GLU A 73 -14.32 -5.11 10.48
C GLU A 73 -15.29 -3.92 10.50
N LYS A 74 -15.16 -3.06 11.52
CA LYS A 74 -15.96 -1.84 11.63
C LYS A 74 -15.36 -0.70 10.81
N GLU A 75 -14.04 -0.65 10.74
CA GLU A 75 -13.32 0.43 10.07
C GLU A 75 -13.59 0.46 8.58
N VAL A 76 -13.48 -0.69 7.90
CA VAL A 76 -13.71 -0.77 6.45
C VAL A 76 -15.15 -0.39 6.07
N LEU A 77 -16.13 -0.57 6.98
CA LEU A 77 -17.53 -0.22 6.73
C LEU A 77 -17.77 1.29 6.66
N LYS A 78 -16.85 2.12 7.14
CA LYS A 78 -16.95 3.60 7.05
C LYS A 78 -16.83 4.10 5.61
N TYR A 79 -16.29 3.29 4.71
CA TYR A 79 -16.00 3.68 3.34
C TYR A 79 -16.98 3.01 2.37
N LYS A 80 -17.34 3.74 1.32
CA LYS A 80 -18.26 3.24 0.29
C LYS A 80 -17.51 2.44 -0.77
N PRO A 81 -18.08 1.35 -1.28
CA PRO A 81 -17.52 0.63 -2.43
C PRO A 81 -17.46 1.53 -3.67
N LYS A 82 -16.43 1.35 -4.49
CA LYS A 82 -16.23 2.05 -5.77
C LYS A 82 -16.15 3.59 -5.67
N GLU A 83 -15.85 4.11 -4.48
CA GLU A 83 -15.64 5.55 -4.27
C GLU A 83 -14.22 5.98 -4.66
N TYR A 84 -13.26 5.06 -4.59
CA TYR A 84 -11.85 5.28 -4.89
C TYR A 84 -11.46 4.55 -6.16
N ASP A 85 -10.66 5.22 -7.00
CA ASP A 85 -10.16 4.63 -8.24
C ASP A 85 -8.99 3.70 -7.98
N ILE A 86 -8.10 4.10 -7.07
CA ILE A 86 -6.87 3.40 -6.75
C ILE A 86 -6.77 3.15 -5.25
N PHE A 87 -6.34 1.94 -4.87
CA PHE A 87 -5.96 1.61 -3.51
C PHE A 87 -4.48 1.26 -3.48
N LEU A 88 -3.69 2.00 -2.67
CA LEU A 88 -2.24 1.84 -2.58
C LEU A 88 -1.80 1.30 -1.23
N GLY A 89 -0.70 0.54 -1.21
CA GLY A 89 0.00 0.27 0.03
C GLY A 89 1.21 -0.66 -0.11
N GLY A 90 2.21 -0.38 0.70
CA GLY A 90 3.41 -1.21 0.87
C GLY A 90 3.40 -1.86 2.25
N PHE A 91 2.66 -2.95 2.43
CA PHE A 91 2.63 -3.64 3.72
C PHE A 91 3.99 -4.31 4.01
N PRO A 92 4.45 -4.34 5.29
CA PRO A 92 5.73 -4.93 5.64
C PRO A 92 5.83 -6.40 5.21
N CYS A 93 6.99 -6.77 4.63
CA CYS A 93 7.37 -8.17 4.44
C CYS A 93 7.91 -8.68 5.77
N VAL A 94 7.03 -9.14 6.62
CA VAL A 94 7.51 -9.69 7.87
C VAL A 94 7.85 -11.15 7.67
N THR A 95 8.88 -11.57 8.35
CA THR A 95 9.45 -12.90 8.29
C THR A 95 8.38 -13.98 8.42
N PHE A 96 7.94 -14.52 7.29
CA PHE A 96 7.19 -15.77 7.24
C PHE A 96 8.04 -16.95 7.78
N SER A 97 8.92 -16.67 8.75
CA SER A 97 9.87 -17.61 9.33
C SER A 97 9.22 -18.69 10.18
N VAL A 98 7.92 -18.60 10.46
CA VAL A 98 7.19 -19.51 11.35
C VAL A 98 5.97 -20.15 10.69
N VAL A 99 5.93 -20.25 9.38
CA VAL A 99 4.81 -20.94 8.72
C VAL A 99 5.10 -22.43 8.58
N GLY A 100 5.14 -23.13 9.72
CA GLY A 100 5.01 -24.59 9.76
C GLY A 100 3.56 -25.07 9.87
N LYS A 101 2.59 -24.19 10.17
CA LYS A 101 1.15 -24.54 10.26
C LYS A 101 0.32 -23.39 9.73
N GLN A 102 -0.68 -23.68 8.90
CA GLN A 102 -1.65 -22.70 8.36
C GLN A 102 -2.38 -21.89 9.46
N GLU A 103 -2.39 -22.36 10.70
CA GLU A 103 -2.93 -21.66 11.86
C GLU A 103 -2.05 -20.49 12.34
N GLY A 104 -0.74 -20.50 12.06
CA GLY A 104 0.20 -19.45 12.47
C GLY A 104 -0.01 -18.11 11.75
N LEU A 105 -0.44 -18.12 10.47
CA LEU A 105 -0.71 -16.90 9.71
C LEU A 105 -1.87 -16.07 10.25
N LYS A 106 -2.84 -16.70 10.94
CA LYS A 106 -4.00 -15.99 11.49
C LYS A 106 -3.71 -15.30 12.82
N ASN A 107 -2.66 -15.71 13.53
CA ASN A 107 -2.33 -15.20 14.87
C ASN A 107 -1.04 -14.37 14.92
N ASP A 108 -0.28 -14.27 13.83
CA ASP A 108 0.91 -13.45 13.76
C ASP A 108 0.49 -12.00 13.35
N LYS A 109 0.96 -10.99 14.10
CA LYS A 109 0.67 -9.56 13.80
C LYS A 109 0.95 -9.23 12.33
N ASP A 110 1.92 -9.87 11.77
CA ASP A 110 2.42 -9.62 10.43
C ASP A 110 1.55 -10.27 9.35
N GLY A 111 1.00 -11.45 9.61
CA GLY A 111 -0.04 -12.06 8.79
C GLY A 111 -1.32 -11.24 8.76
N GLN A 112 -1.59 -10.45 9.81
CA GLN A 112 -2.77 -9.59 9.86
C GLN A 112 -2.66 -8.36 8.92
N LEU A 113 -1.45 -7.91 8.57
CA LEU A 113 -1.26 -6.69 7.78
C LEU A 113 -1.68 -6.87 6.31
N TYR A 114 -1.25 -7.95 5.64
CA TYR A 114 -1.70 -8.22 4.28
C TYR A 114 -3.18 -8.60 4.24
N GLU A 115 -3.68 -9.29 5.26
CA GLU A 115 -5.10 -9.62 5.37
C GLU A 115 -5.96 -8.36 5.54
N SER A 116 -5.51 -7.41 6.37
CA SER A 116 -6.18 -6.11 6.52
C SER A 116 -6.18 -5.32 5.21
N PHE A 117 -5.06 -5.33 4.49
CA PHE A 117 -5.01 -4.74 3.14
C PHE A 117 -6.03 -5.41 2.21
N ALA A 118 -6.12 -6.75 2.20
CA ALA A 118 -7.08 -7.48 1.39
C ALA A 118 -8.54 -7.15 1.76
N LYS A 119 -8.86 -6.98 3.04
CA LYS A 119 -10.19 -6.56 3.50
C LYS A 119 -10.57 -5.16 3.01
N TYR A 120 -9.61 -4.23 3.00
CA TYR A 120 -9.84 -2.91 2.38
C TYR A 120 -10.10 -3.04 0.88
N VAL A 121 -9.31 -3.82 0.14
CA VAL A 121 -9.53 -4.07 -1.30
C VAL A 121 -10.91 -4.66 -1.53
N GLU A 122 -11.28 -5.68 -0.76
CA GLU A 122 -12.58 -6.35 -0.84
C GLU A 122 -13.74 -5.39 -0.57
N ARG A 123 -13.62 -4.51 0.41
CA ARG A 123 -14.65 -3.53 0.75
C ARG A 123 -14.72 -2.35 -0.20
N LEU A 124 -13.55 -1.77 -0.53
CA LEU A 124 -13.50 -0.56 -1.35
C LEU A 124 -13.78 -0.82 -2.82
N GLN A 125 -13.47 -2.02 -3.32
CA GLN A 125 -13.64 -2.39 -4.73
C GLN A 125 -13.09 -1.33 -5.69
N PRO A 126 -11.81 -0.88 -5.52
CA PRO A 126 -11.21 0.14 -6.37
C PRO A 126 -11.10 -0.38 -7.81
N LYS A 127 -10.90 0.52 -8.80
CA LYS A 127 -10.65 0.09 -10.18
C LYS A 127 -9.35 -0.72 -10.31
N VAL A 128 -8.34 -0.33 -9.52
CA VAL A 128 -7.05 -1.00 -9.41
C VAL A 128 -6.51 -0.88 -7.99
N PHE A 129 -5.79 -1.89 -7.53
CA PHE A 129 -4.94 -1.74 -6.34
C PHE A 129 -3.48 -2.05 -6.66
N ILE A 130 -2.58 -1.42 -5.92
CA ILE A 130 -1.14 -1.62 -6.02
C ILE A 130 -0.62 -1.98 -4.64
N ALA A 131 -0.08 -3.19 -4.53
CA ALA A 131 0.54 -3.72 -3.34
C ALA A 131 2.06 -3.81 -3.56
N GLU A 132 2.82 -2.95 -2.89
CA GLU A 132 4.28 -2.96 -2.97
C GLU A 132 4.87 -3.85 -1.89
N ASN A 133 5.97 -4.53 -2.23
CA ASN A 133 6.74 -5.27 -1.25
C ASN A 133 8.19 -5.48 -1.72
N VAL A 134 9.06 -5.84 -0.79
CA VAL A 134 10.47 -6.12 -1.12
C VAL A 134 10.62 -7.44 -1.87
N LYS A 135 11.66 -7.55 -2.71
CA LYS A 135 11.99 -8.77 -3.50
C LYS A 135 11.96 -10.04 -2.65
N GLY A 136 12.36 -9.95 -1.38
CA GLY A 136 12.40 -11.09 -0.46
C GLY A 136 11.09 -11.86 -0.31
N ILE A 137 9.93 -11.23 -0.57
CA ILE A 137 8.62 -11.89 -0.50
C ILE A 137 8.51 -13.06 -1.50
N LEU A 138 9.21 -12.98 -2.63
CA LEU A 138 9.20 -14.02 -3.68
C LEU A 138 9.85 -15.32 -3.21
N SER A 139 10.83 -15.25 -2.31
CA SER A 139 11.54 -16.40 -1.76
C SER A 139 11.14 -16.75 -0.32
N ALA A 140 10.35 -15.90 0.32
CA ALA A 140 9.88 -16.11 1.69
C ALA A 140 9.14 -17.43 1.81
N ASN A 141 9.50 -18.22 2.82
CA ASN A 141 8.97 -19.57 3.03
C ASN A 141 9.02 -20.44 1.76
N LYS A 142 10.17 -20.47 1.08
CA LYS A 142 10.36 -21.22 -0.18
C LYS A 142 9.36 -20.84 -1.28
N GLY A 143 8.88 -19.58 -1.29
CA GLY A 143 7.91 -19.06 -2.26
C GLY A 143 6.44 -19.31 -1.89
N GLU A 144 6.15 -19.97 -0.79
CA GLU A 144 4.75 -20.19 -0.37
C GLU A 144 4.05 -18.89 0.07
N ALA A 145 4.80 -17.97 0.68
CA ALA A 145 4.23 -16.70 1.12
C ALA A 145 3.56 -15.92 -0.01
N VAL A 146 4.26 -15.73 -1.13
CA VAL A 146 3.72 -15.00 -2.28
C VAL A 146 2.51 -15.71 -2.91
N LYS A 147 2.47 -17.03 -2.89
CA LYS A 147 1.33 -17.82 -3.38
C LYS A 147 0.07 -17.59 -2.53
N ILE A 148 0.23 -17.62 -1.19
CA ILE A 148 -0.86 -17.38 -0.24
C ILE A 148 -1.42 -15.96 -0.42
N ILE A 149 -0.54 -14.96 -0.43
CA ILE A 149 -0.93 -13.55 -0.61
C ILE A 149 -1.61 -13.35 -1.96
N LYS A 150 -1.02 -13.91 -3.03
CA LYS A 150 -1.60 -13.84 -4.37
C LYS A 150 -3.01 -14.43 -4.38
N LYS A 151 -3.17 -15.65 -3.85
CA LYS A 151 -4.49 -16.30 -3.77
C LYS A 151 -5.48 -15.43 -3.00
N ARG A 152 -5.09 -14.89 -1.83
CA ARG A 152 -5.98 -14.05 -1.01
C ARG A 152 -6.45 -12.80 -1.75
N PHE A 153 -5.58 -12.18 -2.53
CA PHE A 153 -5.96 -11.02 -3.34
C PHE A 153 -6.82 -11.41 -4.55
N GLU A 154 -6.57 -12.55 -5.19
CA GLU A 154 -7.41 -13.07 -6.26
C GLU A 154 -8.81 -13.42 -5.75
N ASP A 155 -8.94 -13.92 -4.51
CA ASP A 155 -10.22 -14.20 -3.86
C ASP A 155 -11.08 -12.92 -3.64
N THR A 156 -10.49 -11.72 -3.71
CA THR A 156 -11.24 -10.44 -3.73
C THR A 156 -11.85 -10.08 -5.09
N GLY A 157 -11.64 -10.93 -6.10
CA GLY A 157 -12.21 -10.75 -7.44
C GLY A 157 -11.28 -10.08 -8.47
N TYR A 158 -10.02 -9.80 -8.13
CA TYR A 158 -9.05 -9.19 -9.03
C TYR A 158 -8.13 -10.20 -9.70
N LYS A 159 -7.70 -9.87 -10.92
CA LYS A 159 -6.58 -10.57 -11.58
C LYS A 159 -5.28 -9.87 -11.20
N LEU A 160 -4.31 -10.64 -10.71
CA LEU A 160 -3.02 -10.10 -10.26
C LEU A 160 -1.94 -10.25 -11.31
N LYS A 161 -1.12 -9.20 -11.42
CA LYS A 161 0.14 -9.21 -12.15
C LYS A 161 1.27 -8.79 -11.21
N ILE A 162 2.32 -9.59 -11.15
CA ILE A 162 3.49 -9.31 -10.32
C ILE A 162 4.61 -8.80 -11.23
N PHE A 163 5.22 -7.68 -10.83
CA PHE A 163 6.38 -7.11 -11.48
C PHE A 163 7.54 -7.06 -10.51
N LEU A 164 8.72 -7.44 -10.94
CA LEU A 164 9.95 -7.16 -10.23
C LEU A 164 10.56 -5.90 -10.84
N VAL A 165 10.74 -4.88 -10.01
CA VAL A 165 11.25 -3.58 -10.41
C VAL A 165 12.54 -3.30 -9.66
N ASN A 166 13.59 -2.86 -10.36
CA ASN A 166 14.80 -2.34 -9.75
C ASN A 166 14.76 -0.81 -9.84
N PHE A 167 14.81 -0.11 -8.73
CA PHE A 167 14.71 1.35 -8.70
C PHE A 167 15.84 2.05 -9.45
N ALA A 168 17.03 1.43 -9.53
CA ALA A 168 18.13 1.97 -10.31
C ALA A 168 17.80 2.12 -11.80
N ASP A 169 16.94 1.26 -12.36
CA ASP A 169 16.53 1.32 -13.77
C ASP A 169 15.66 2.56 -14.05
N PHE A 170 15.15 3.20 -13.00
CA PHE A 170 14.35 4.43 -13.06
C PHE A 170 15.11 5.67 -12.55
N GLY A 171 16.43 5.58 -12.41
CA GLY A 171 17.28 6.69 -12.00
C GLY A 171 17.36 6.92 -10.49
N VAL A 172 16.73 6.09 -9.66
CA VAL A 172 16.86 6.16 -8.20
C VAL A 172 18.18 5.46 -7.80
N PRO A 173 19.11 6.13 -7.09
CA PRO A 173 20.41 5.55 -6.72
C PRO A 173 20.26 4.51 -5.59
N GLN A 174 19.47 3.48 -5.84
CA GLN A 174 19.17 2.42 -4.89
C GLN A 174 19.02 1.09 -5.64
N LEU A 175 19.85 0.12 -5.29
CA LEU A 175 19.74 -1.27 -5.77
C LEU A 175 18.70 -2.00 -4.93
N ARG A 176 17.46 -1.90 -5.33
CA ARG A 176 16.37 -2.53 -4.58
C ARG A 176 15.26 -2.98 -5.52
#